data_2cbada3efc9e3ad5965417fd212aa6c4
#
_entry.id   2cbada3efc9e3ad5965417fd212aa6c4
#
_cell.length_a   1.000
_cell.length_b   1.000
_cell.length_c   1.000
_cell.angle_alpha   90.00
_cell.angle_beta   90.00
_cell.angle_gamma   90.00
#
_symmetry.space_group_name_H-M   'P 1'
#
loop_
_entity.id
_entity.type
_entity.pdbx_description
1 polymer ?
#
loop_
_entity_poly.entity_id
_entity_poly.type
_entity_poly.pdbx_seq_one_letter_code
_entity_poly.pdbx_strand_id
1 'polypeptide(L)'
;MSLQSLYKSVYHRIVGDLPAYINELRAEIFKNGKTFFLGSLLQRTAKRYPDNVALICVDKKITYKDLYYRALRLSELLIERGIRPHDRVFLFLENSIEFYIGYYGIVQMGAVVVPLNTFLKEVELTHILNDAKPVLIITSADKVEHFRSMPAVVTLPILTEQDMRLDEPIPVQLPDFKVHELDSDELIALLYTSGTTGLPKGVMLSSRNCMTNAFQIVSCMQLHHTERILGVLPLFHSFTQSTCVWAVLFMGCTVVLVPKIERRYILGALQHKPTFFLGIPALFGLICLMKNAPLDSVKYFFSGGDALPDRIRCAFELVYRRKLCNGYGLTEASPVIAVDFEDEAGPTNTIGRPVLGVSCEIRDDHGKVLPQGEIGALWVKGDNVMLGYYNAPEQTAKVIKDGWLDTGDLAYIDAKGKIVITGRLKDLIINKGFNIYPQEIENVLMSHPAVIRAGVVGKAADMEGEVPVAFVQVSKVDPGLEKTLRDLCMQHLAMYKVPREFIITTHELAVTATGKIDKKVLRKQLK
;
A
#
# COMPACT_ATOMS: atom_id res chain seq x y z
N MET A 1 -27.64 -17.92 -10.81
CA MET A 1 -27.43 -17.31 -9.50
C MET A 1 -26.87 -15.90 -9.72
N SER A 2 -27.48 -14.86 -9.15
CA SER A 2 -26.93 -13.51 -9.30
C SER A 2 -25.57 -13.43 -8.57
N LEU A 3 -24.64 -12.60 -9.07
CA LEU A 3 -23.35 -12.34 -8.40
C LEU A 3 -23.55 -12.01 -6.93
N GLN A 4 -24.62 -11.29 -6.56
CA GLN A 4 -24.99 -11.03 -5.16
C GLN A 4 -25.32 -12.28 -4.34
N SER A 5 -25.92 -13.33 -4.95
CA SER A 5 -26.21 -14.58 -4.23
C SER A 5 -24.97 -15.46 -4.07
N LEU A 6 -24.05 -15.43 -5.05
CA LEU A 6 -22.74 -16.08 -4.95
C LEU A 6 -21.86 -15.36 -3.89
N TYR A 7 -21.84 -14.04 -3.89
CA TYR A 7 -21.19 -13.21 -2.87
C TYR A 7 -21.75 -13.50 -1.46
N LYS A 8 -23.07 -13.60 -1.31
CA LYS A 8 -23.69 -13.96 -0.01
C LYS A 8 -23.30 -15.35 0.46
N SER A 9 -23.21 -16.35 -0.42
CA SER A 9 -22.89 -17.74 -0.02
C SER A 9 -21.41 -17.92 0.34
N VAL A 10 -20.51 -17.25 -0.38
CA VAL A 10 -19.06 -17.23 -0.07
C VAL A 10 -18.81 -16.35 1.15
N TYR A 11 -19.52 -15.24 1.27
CA TYR A 11 -19.52 -14.34 2.43
C TYR A 11 -19.96 -15.07 3.70
N HIS A 12 -20.99 -15.91 3.64
CA HIS A 12 -21.40 -16.76 4.78
C HIS A 12 -20.35 -17.81 5.17
N ARG A 13 -19.56 -18.34 4.23
CA ARG A 13 -18.45 -19.24 4.57
C ARG A 13 -17.28 -18.54 5.25
N ILE A 14 -16.98 -17.30 4.86
CA ILE A 14 -15.89 -16.51 5.45
C ILE A 14 -16.35 -15.80 6.74
N VAL A 15 -17.60 -15.35 6.81
CA VAL A 15 -18.15 -14.57 7.94
C VAL A 15 -18.89 -15.45 8.94
N GLY A 16 -19.44 -16.61 8.54
CA GLY A 16 -20.14 -17.52 9.43
C GLY A 16 -19.24 -18.15 10.49
N ASP A 17 -17.94 -18.28 10.20
CA ASP A 17 -16.93 -18.91 11.05
C ASP A 17 -15.88 -17.91 11.59
N LEU A 18 -16.16 -16.60 11.59
CA LEU A 18 -15.26 -15.65 12.23
C LEU A 18 -15.15 -15.93 13.72
N PRO A 19 -13.93 -16.01 14.28
CA PRO A 19 -13.73 -16.18 15.70
C PRO A 19 -14.54 -15.17 16.52
N ALA A 20 -15.05 -15.57 17.68
CA ALA A 20 -15.90 -14.72 18.54
C ALA A 20 -15.28 -13.35 18.82
N TYR A 21 -13.95 -13.30 19.02
CA TYR A 21 -13.24 -12.04 19.27
C TYR A 21 -13.31 -11.06 18.08
N ILE A 22 -13.40 -11.53 16.82
CA ILE A 22 -13.55 -10.66 15.64
C ILE A 22 -14.96 -10.05 15.61
N ASN A 23 -15.99 -10.81 16.02
CA ASN A 23 -17.33 -10.27 16.13
C ASN A 23 -17.44 -9.22 17.25
N GLU A 24 -16.76 -9.43 18.37
CA GLU A 24 -16.63 -8.41 19.43
C GLU A 24 -15.95 -7.13 18.92
N LEU A 25 -14.85 -7.28 18.17
CA LEU A 25 -14.15 -6.15 17.53
C LEU A 25 -15.03 -5.41 16.54
N ARG A 26 -15.83 -6.14 15.74
CA ARG A 26 -16.79 -5.51 14.83
C ARG A 26 -17.79 -4.63 15.59
N ALA A 27 -18.34 -5.15 16.69
CA ALA A 27 -19.27 -4.41 17.52
C ALA A 27 -18.62 -3.18 18.20
N GLU A 28 -17.31 -3.25 18.50
CA GLU A 28 -16.55 -2.14 19.05
C GLU A 28 -16.26 -1.06 17.98
N ILE A 29 -15.82 -1.48 16.77
CA ILE A 29 -15.49 -0.55 15.69
C ILE A 29 -16.74 0.16 15.14
N PHE A 30 -17.85 -0.56 14.98
CA PHE A 30 -19.08 -0.06 14.36
C PHE A 30 -20.22 0.06 15.38
N LYS A 31 -20.01 0.84 16.42
CA LYS A 31 -20.97 1.01 17.50
C LYS A 31 -22.00 2.12 17.19
N ASN A 32 -23.29 1.76 17.28
CA ASN A 32 -24.40 2.73 17.12
C ASN A 32 -24.35 3.56 15.83
N GLY A 33 -23.95 2.94 14.72
CA GLY A 33 -23.83 3.61 13.42
C GLY A 33 -22.61 4.53 13.27
N LYS A 34 -21.78 4.65 14.29
CA LYS A 34 -20.50 5.39 14.25
C LYS A 34 -19.34 4.43 14.16
N THR A 35 -18.30 4.83 13.43
CA THR A 35 -17.04 4.10 13.37
C THR A 35 -16.10 4.59 14.46
N PHE A 36 -15.28 3.69 15.00
CA PHE A 36 -14.28 4.01 16.01
C PHE A 36 -13.31 5.10 15.52
N PHE A 37 -13.04 6.10 16.35
CA PHE A 37 -12.14 7.19 16.01
C PHE A 37 -10.68 6.73 16.03
N LEU A 38 -9.97 6.91 14.90
CA LEU A 38 -8.56 6.49 14.77
C LEU A 38 -7.65 7.09 15.84
N GLY A 39 -7.87 8.34 16.24
CA GLY A 39 -7.10 9.02 17.29
C GLY A 39 -7.21 8.36 18.66
N SER A 40 -8.31 7.65 18.96
CA SER A 40 -8.50 6.92 20.21
C SER A 40 -7.87 5.52 20.22
N LEU A 41 -7.32 5.05 19.06
CA LEU A 41 -6.84 3.69 18.89
C LEU A 41 -5.72 3.34 19.87
N LEU A 42 -4.69 4.17 19.95
CA LEU A 42 -3.53 3.88 20.79
C LEU A 42 -3.88 3.92 22.28
N GLN A 43 -4.72 4.86 22.72
CA GLN A 43 -5.21 4.94 24.10
C GLN A 43 -5.99 3.67 24.50
N ARG A 44 -6.91 3.24 23.64
CA ARG A 44 -7.70 2.02 23.83
C ARG A 44 -6.79 0.80 23.96
N THR A 45 -5.79 0.68 23.07
CA THR A 45 -4.92 -0.50 23.06
C THR A 45 -3.95 -0.49 24.23
N ALA A 46 -3.41 0.67 24.62
CA ALA A 46 -2.58 0.82 25.80
C ALA A 46 -3.34 0.49 27.11
N LYS A 47 -4.65 0.79 27.19
CA LYS A 47 -5.49 0.39 28.32
C LYS A 47 -5.72 -1.14 28.37
N ARG A 48 -5.85 -1.78 27.19
CA ARG A 48 -6.16 -3.22 27.09
C ARG A 48 -4.93 -4.12 27.20
N TYR A 49 -3.79 -3.67 26.66
CA TYR A 49 -2.54 -4.42 26.56
C TYR A 49 -1.32 -3.56 26.96
N PRO A 50 -1.28 -2.95 28.16
CA PRO A 50 -0.26 -1.97 28.53
C PRO A 50 1.17 -2.50 28.39
N ASP A 51 1.39 -3.74 28.80
CA ASP A 51 2.71 -4.37 28.89
C ASP A 51 3.12 -5.13 27.62
N ASN A 52 2.19 -5.28 26.65
CA ASN A 52 2.56 -5.88 25.37
C ASN A 52 3.58 -4.99 24.67
N VAL A 53 4.59 -5.63 24.04
CA VAL A 53 5.54 -4.92 23.18
C VAL A 53 4.80 -4.44 21.94
N ALA A 54 4.70 -3.14 21.76
CA ALA A 54 4.09 -2.53 20.58
C ALA A 54 5.06 -2.53 19.39
N LEU A 55 6.29 -2.08 19.62
CA LEU A 55 7.29 -1.91 18.58
C LEU A 55 8.63 -2.49 19.00
N ILE A 56 9.32 -3.09 18.02
CA ILE A 56 10.73 -3.48 18.12
C ILE A 56 11.45 -2.82 16.94
N CYS A 57 12.48 -2.03 17.19
CA CYS A 57 13.30 -1.41 16.15
C CYS A 57 14.79 -1.61 16.51
N VAL A 58 15.46 -2.48 15.79
CA VAL A 58 16.84 -2.93 16.10
C VAL A 58 16.89 -3.42 17.57
N ASP A 59 17.62 -2.73 18.45
CA ASP A 59 17.78 -3.13 19.86
C ASP A 59 16.75 -2.47 20.80
N LYS A 60 15.93 -1.53 20.29
CA LYS A 60 14.94 -0.79 21.08
C LYS A 60 13.61 -1.53 21.08
N LYS A 61 12.99 -1.66 22.26
CA LYS A 61 11.63 -2.18 22.44
C LYS A 61 10.81 -1.17 23.23
N ILE A 62 9.56 -0.99 22.82
CA ILE A 62 8.62 -0.10 23.49
C ILE A 62 7.29 -0.80 23.69
N THR A 63 6.70 -0.67 24.87
CA THR A 63 5.38 -1.22 25.18
C THR A 63 4.26 -0.31 24.67
N TYR A 64 3.02 -0.79 24.66
CA TYR A 64 1.86 0.05 24.33
C TYR A 64 1.67 1.19 25.33
N LYS A 65 1.93 0.94 26.62
CA LYS A 65 1.93 1.98 27.67
C LYS A 65 2.94 3.07 27.35
N ASP A 66 4.17 2.67 27.01
CA ASP A 66 5.26 3.59 26.69
C ASP A 66 4.96 4.40 25.43
N LEU A 67 4.50 3.73 24.37
CA LEU A 67 4.16 4.38 23.11
C LEU A 67 3.03 5.40 23.29
N TYR A 68 1.98 5.03 24.04
CA TYR A 68 0.87 5.92 24.32
C TYR A 68 1.32 7.16 25.12
N TYR A 69 2.10 6.97 26.19
CA TYR A 69 2.59 8.09 27.00
C TYR A 69 3.40 9.08 26.15
N ARG A 70 4.29 8.61 25.30
CA ARG A 70 5.11 9.46 24.45
C ARG A 70 4.30 10.18 23.38
N ALA A 71 3.34 9.49 22.76
CA ALA A 71 2.41 10.11 21.84
C ALA A 71 1.54 11.18 22.51
N LEU A 72 1.11 10.92 23.75
CA LEU A 72 0.39 11.87 24.59
C LEU A 72 1.23 13.14 24.86
N ARG A 73 2.48 12.98 25.29
CA ARG A 73 3.38 14.14 25.53
C ARG A 73 3.61 14.97 24.28
N LEU A 74 3.69 14.30 23.12
CA LEU A 74 3.78 15.03 21.85
C LEU A 74 2.48 15.78 21.54
N SER A 75 1.30 15.19 21.81
CA SER A 75 0.02 15.90 21.63
C SER A 75 -0.05 17.16 22.50
N GLU A 76 0.35 17.07 23.77
CA GLU A 76 0.42 18.23 24.68
C GLU A 76 1.35 19.31 24.12
N LEU A 77 2.54 18.93 23.67
CA LEU A 77 3.50 19.86 23.06
C LEU A 77 2.92 20.53 21.79
N LEU A 78 2.22 19.78 20.94
CA LEU A 78 1.59 20.33 19.75
C LEU A 78 0.49 21.35 20.13
N ILE A 79 -0.34 21.05 21.13
CA ILE A 79 -1.38 21.96 21.64
C ILE A 79 -0.73 23.24 22.20
N GLU A 80 0.35 23.11 23.01
CA GLU A 80 1.14 24.25 23.54
C GLU A 80 1.74 25.12 22.43
N ARG A 81 2.10 24.51 21.28
CA ARG A 81 2.56 25.21 20.07
C ARG A 81 1.44 25.83 19.25
N GLY A 82 0.18 25.74 19.71
CA GLY A 82 -0.99 26.33 19.07
C GLY A 82 -1.61 25.53 17.94
N ILE A 83 -1.19 24.27 17.76
CA ILE A 83 -1.80 23.36 16.77
C ILE A 83 -3.23 23.03 17.23
N ARG A 84 -4.16 23.02 16.30
CA ARG A 84 -5.59 22.81 16.54
C ARG A 84 -6.11 21.57 15.78
N PRO A 85 -7.26 21.03 16.15
CA PRO A 85 -7.97 20.05 15.34
C PRO A 85 -8.09 20.52 13.88
N HIS A 86 -8.02 19.57 12.95
CA HIS A 86 -8.02 19.78 11.48
C HIS A 86 -6.76 20.46 10.90
N ASP A 87 -5.82 20.93 11.71
CA ASP A 87 -4.55 21.40 11.20
C ASP A 87 -3.74 20.24 10.57
N ARG A 88 -3.09 20.50 9.44
CA ARG A 88 -2.23 19.50 8.75
C ARG A 88 -0.84 19.59 9.34
N VAL A 89 -0.36 18.45 9.83
CA VAL A 89 1.00 18.30 10.35
C VAL A 89 1.76 17.32 9.46
N PHE A 90 2.88 17.76 8.90
CA PHE A 90 3.75 16.89 8.10
C PHE A 90 4.55 15.94 9.00
N LEU A 91 4.56 14.68 8.62
CA LEU A 91 5.36 13.64 9.27
C LEU A 91 6.35 13.08 8.24
N PHE A 92 7.60 13.54 8.31
CA PHE A 92 8.66 13.18 7.37
C PHE A 92 9.74 12.39 8.10
N LEU A 93 9.44 11.14 8.43
CA LEU A 93 10.30 10.22 9.18
C LEU A 93 10.42 8.87 8.45
N GLU A 94 11.59 8.26 8.54
CA GLU A 94 11.81 6.87 8.14
C GLU A 94 11.12 5.91 9.11
N ASN A 95 11.17 4.59 8.83
CA ASN A 95 10.64 3.56 9.71
C ASN A 95 11.32 3.62 11.07
N SER A 96 10.62 4.07 12.08
CA SER A 96 11.15 4.28 13.43
C SER A 96 10.04 4.27 14.49
N ILE A 97 10.41 4.22 15.75
CA ILE A 97 9.49 4.40 16.89
C ILE A 97 8.91 5.81 16.86
N GLU A 98 9.74 6.79 16.52
CA GLU A 98 9.41 8.21 16.42
C GLU A 98 8.29 8.47 15.40
N PHE A 99 8.24 7.71 14.29
CA PHE A 99 7.14 7.78 13.33
C PHE A 99 5.78 7.49 14.00
N TYR A 100 5.71 6.45 14.83
CA TYR A 100 4.47 6.10 15.54
C TYR A 100 4.09 7.14 16.59
N ILE A 101 5.07 7.66 17.32
CA ILE A 101 4.86 8.75 18.30
C ILE A 101 4.32 9.98 17.58
N GLY A 102 4.94 10.37 16.46
CA GLY A 102 4.50 11.47 15.62
C GLY A 102 3.08 11.26 15.09
N TYR A 103 2.84 10.09 14.50
CA TYR A 103 1.53 9.76 13.92
C TYR A 103 0.41 9.86 14.96
N TYR A 104 0.54 9.15 16.09
CA TYR A 104 -0.50 9.13 17.11
C TYR A 104 -0.57 10.41 17.93
N GLY A 105 0.56 11.11 18.12
CA GLY A 105 0.58 12.42 18.72
C GLY A 105 -0.23 13.45 17.95
N ILE A 106 -0.23 13.35 16.62
CA ILE A 106 -1.02 14.22 15.73
C ILE A 106 -2.51 13.82 15.77
N VAL A 107 -2.84 12.55 15.50
CA VAL A 107 -4.25 12.15 15.29
C VAL A 107 -5.08 12.17 16.56
N GLN A 108 -4.51 11.92 17.75
CA GLN A 108 -5.29 11.90 18.99
C GLN A 108 -5.69 13.30 19.50
N MET A 109 -5.07 14.36 18.99
CA MET A 109 -5.52 15.73 19.23
C MET A 109 -6.48 16.24 18.14
N GLY A 110 -6.88 15.39 17.18
CA GLY A 110 -7.79 15.74 16.08
C GLY A 110 -7.13 16.48 14.93
N ALA A 111 -5.80 16.57 14.88
CA ALA A 111 -5.07 17.12 13.74
C ALA A 111 -4.92 16.07 12.62
N VAL A 112 -4.73 16.55 11.40
CA VAL A 112 -4.58 15.72 10.20
C VAL A 112 -3.12 15.34 10.02
N VAL A 113 -2.82 14.06 10.08
CA VAL A 113 -1.47 13.58 9.79
C VAL A 113 -1.22 13.52 8.28
N VAL A 114 -0.09 14.03 7.84
CA VAL A 114 0.35 13.99 6.44
C VAL A 114 1.71 13.27 6.38
N PRO A 115 1.70 11.93 6.34
CA PRO A 115 2.95 11.17 6.24
C PRO A 115 3.52 11.30 4.83
N LEU A 116 4.78 11.70 4.74
CA LEU A 116 5.43 11.99 3.47
C LEU A 116 6.48 10.94 3.13
N ASN A 117 6.57 10.65 1.85
CA ASN A 117 7.63 9.83 1.29
C ASN A 117 8.99 10.54 1.45
N THR A 118 9.92 9.93 2.18
CA THR A 118 11.25 10.47 2.46
C THR A 118 12.18 10.50 1.23
N PHE A 119 11.77 9.92 0.11
CA PHE A 119 12.49 9.95 -1.17
C PHE A 119 12.01 11.05 -2.12
N LEU A 120 11.00 11.85 -1.75
CA LEU A 120 10.50 12.94 -2.58
C LEU A 120 11.58 13.98 -2.85
N LYS A 121 11.55 14.52 -4.07
CA LYS A 121 12.42 15.60 -4.48
C LYS A 121 11.82 16.95 -4.08
N GLU A 122 12.67 17.99 -4.07
CA GLU A 122 12.27 19.36 -3.67
C GLU A 122 11.05 19.88 -4.44
N VAL A 123 10.96 19.62 -5.75
CA VAL A 123 9.82 20.04 -6.58
C VAL A 123 8.51 19.40 -6.10
N GLU A 124 8.54 18.10 -5.77
CA GLU A 124 7.37 17.38 -5.28
C GLU A 124 6.99 17.83 -3.88
N LEU A 125 7.98 18.00 -2.99
CA LEU A 125 7.78 18.53 -1.64
C LEU A 125 7.19 19.94 -1.67
N THR A 126 7.72 20.83 -2.52
CA THR A 126 7.20 22.19 -2.69
C THR A 126 5.75 22.18 -3.16
N HIS A 127 5.40 21.29 -4.09
CA HIS A 127 4.01 21.12 -4.52
C HIS A 127 3.11 20.71 -3.36
N ILE A 128 3.51 19.69 -2.59
CA ILE A 128 2.73 19.20 -1.46
C ILE A 128 2.61 20.24 -0.34
N LEU A 129 3.67 20.99 -0.06
CA LEU A 129 3.66 22.12 0.90
C LEU A 129 2.63 23.18 0.50
N ASN A 130 2.59 23.55 -0.77
CA ASN A 130 1.67 24.56 -1.29
C ASN A 130 0.21 24.06 -1.31
N ASP A 131 -0.02 22.78 -1.53
CA ASP A 131 -1.34 22.17 -1.57
C ASP A 131 -1.89 21.92 -0.15
N ALA A 132 -1.16 21.18 0.69
CA ALA A 132 -1.61 20.83 2.03
C ALA A 132 -1.53 21.99 3.04
N LYS A 133 -0.63 22.97 2.83
CA LYS A 133 -0.40 24.10 3.74
C LYS A 133 -0.28 23.63 5.20
N PRO A 134 0.76 22.86 5.54
CA PRO A 134 0.94 22.39 6.91
C PRO A 134 1.24 23.55 7.85
N VAL A 135 0.90 23.38 9.13
CA VAL A 135 1.21 24.35 10.18
C VAL A 135 2.48 23.99 10.94
N LEU A 136 2.95 22.75 10.83
CA LEU A 136 4.14 22.23 11.49
C LEU A 136 4.70 21.02 10.73
N ILE A 137 6.01 20.82 10.83
CA ILE A 137 6.72 19.65 10.28
C ILE A 137 7.37 18.89 11.43
N ILE A 138 7.17 17.57 11.44
CA ILE A 138 7.92 16.63 12.28
C ILE A 138 8.88 15.86 11.39
N THR A 139 10.18 15.93 11.67
CA THR A 139 11.21 15.29 10.85
C THR A 139 12.39 14.83 11.70
N SER A 140 13.37 14.14 11.12
CA SER A 140 14.63 13.82 11.78
C SER A 140 15.59 15.02 11.77
N ALA A 141 16.46 15.12 12.79
CA ALA A 141 17.39 16.24 12.95
C ALA A 141 18.29 16.45 11.72
N ASP A 142 18.69 15.37 11.04
CA ASP A 142 19.51 15.42 9.82
C ASP A 142 18.77 16.00 8.60
N LYS A 143 17.44 16.13 8.64
CA LYS A 143 16.61 16.68 7.55
C LYS A 143 16.18 18.14 7.79
N VAL A 144 16.45 18.71 8.95
CA VAL A 144 16.03 20.09 9.29
C VAL A 144 16.59 21.10 8.29
N GLU A 145 17.89 21.03 7.97
CA GLU A 145 18.53 21.95 7.01
C GLU A 145 17.94 21.82 5.61
N HIS A 146 17.60 20.61 5.19
CA HIS A 146 16.92 20.38 3.91
C HIS A 146 15.58 21.13 3.85
N PHE A 147 14.76 21.08 4.90
CA PHE A 147 13.52 21.85 4.95
C PHE A 147 13.76 23.36 5.06
N ARG A 148 14.74 23.80 5.87
CA ARG A 148 15.07 25.22 6.03
C ARG A 148 15.59 25.87 4.75
N SER A 149 16.20 25.12 3.84
CA SER A 149 16.61 25.62 2.52
C SER A 149 15.44 25.89 1.58
N MET A 150 14.24 25.37 1.88
CA MET A 150 13.05 25.55 1.04
C MET A 150 12.34 26.87 1.40
N PRO A 151 12.13 27.82 0.46
CA PRO A 151 11.50 29.11 0.76
C PRO A 151 10.13 29.01 1.41
N ALA A 152 9.32 27.98 1.06
CA ALA A 152 7.98 27.74 1.60
C ALA A 152 7.97 27.29 3.07
N VAL A 153 9.13 26.92 3.65
CA VAL A 153 9.24 26.34 4.98
C VAL A 153 9.99 27.23 5.97
N VAL A 154 10.62 28.32 5.52
CA VAL A 154 11.50 29.18 6.33
C VAL A 154 10.88 29.58 7.69
N THR A 155 9.57 29.83 7.71
CA THR A 155 8.84 30.26 8.92
C THR A 155 8.08 29.14 9.63
N LEU A 156 7.98 27.95 9.06
CA LEU A 156 7.22 26.86 9.67
C LEU A 156 7.97 26.30 10.90
N PRO A 157 7.27 26.02 12.00
CA PRO A 157 7.84 25.27 13.12
C PRO A 157 8.27 23.87 12.65
N ILE A 158 9.45 23.44 13.10
CA ILE A 158 9.96 22.08 12.88
C ILE A 158 10.21 21.47 14.26
N LEU A 159 9.70 20.26 14.45
CA LEU A 159 10.03 19.38 15.57
C LEU A 159 10.86 18.20 15.08
N THR A 160 11.74 17.73 15.95
CA THR A 160 12.60 16.57 15.67
C THR A 160 12.34 15.45 16.67
N GLU A 161 12.98 14.30 16.45
CA GLU A 161 12.96 13.19 17.41
C GLU A 161 13.46 13.59 18.81
N GLN A 162 14.30 14.63 18.91
CA GLN A 162 14.79 15.14 20.19
C GLN A 162 13.68 15.81 21.02
N ASP A 163 12.72 16.45 20.36
CA ASP A 163 11.55 17.06 21.01
C ASP A 163 10.57 16.01 21.57
N MET A 164 10.67 14.75 21.11
CA MET A 164 9.82 13.63 21.57
C MET A 164 10.26 13.04 22.91
N ARG A 165 11.42 13.45 23.42
CA ARG A 165 11.94 13.14 24.77
C ARG A 165 11.86 11.64 25.13
N LEU A 166 12.42 10.79 24.28
CA LEU A 166 12.35 9.34 24.42
C LEU A 166 13.01 8.81 25.70
N ASP A 167 13.93 9.56 26.29
CA ASP A 167 14.69 9.19 27.49
C ASP A 167 13.98 9.56 28.80
N GLU A 168 12.85 10.27 28.73
CA GLU A 168 12.08 10.60 29.94
C GLU A 168 11.45 9.35 30.56
N PRO A 169 11.52 9.19 31.89
CA PRO A 169 10.91 8.07 32.59
C PRO A 169 9.39 8.10 32.47
N ILE A 170 8.80 6.93 32.33
CA ILE A 170 7.36 6.79 32.20
C ILE A 170 6.73 6.70 33.59
N PRO A 171 5.70 7.50 33.88
CA PRO A 171 5.04 7.46 35.18
C PRO A 171 4.33 6.13 35.40
N VAL A 172 4.25 5.72 36.66
CA VAL A 172 3.53 4.50 37.07
C VAL A 172 2.06 4.59 36.65
N GLN A 173 1.44 5.74 36.90
CA GLN A 173 0.07 6.05 36.48
C GLN A 173 0.14 7.05 35.32
N LEU A 174 -0.50 6.67 34.18
CA LEU A 174 -0.56 7.54 33.02
C LEU A 174 -1.49 8.74 33.29
N PRO A 175 -1.14 9.94 32.78
CA PRO A 175 -2.06 11.08 32.84
C PRO A 175 -3.38 10.78 32.12
N ASP A 176 -4.47 11.33 32.64
CA ASP A 176 -5.75 11.28 31.93
C ASP A 176 -5.75 12.34 30.82
N PHE A 177 -5.74 11.89 29.60
CA PHE A 177 -5.80 12.76 28.43
C PHE A 177 -7.12 12.54 27.69
N LYS A 178 -7.81 13.63 27.44
CA LYS A 178 -9.03 13.62 26.65
C LYS A 178 -8.67 13.73 25.16
N VAL A 179 -8.75 12.60 24.46
CA VAL A 179 -8.63 12.59 23.00
C VAL A 179 -9.67 13.53 22.40
N HIS A 180 -9.26 14.35 21.44
CA HIS A 180 -10.19 15.19 20.70
C HIS A 180 -10.84 14.37 19.58
N GLU A 181 -11.99 13.77 19.88
CA GLU A 181 -12.73 12.94 18.92
C GLU A 181 -13.39 13.82 17.85
N LEU A 182 -13.03 13.57 16.61
CA LEU A 182 -13.71 14.10 15.41
C LEU A 182 -14.86 13.18 15.02
N ASP A 183 -15.73 13.65 14.12
CA ASP A 183 -16.67 12.75 13.44
C ASP A 183 -15.89 11.72 12.63
N SER A 184 -16.42 10.51 12.58
CA SER A 184 -15.75 9.38 11.89
C SER A 184 -15.55 9.62 10.39
N ASP A 185 -16.31 10.55 9.81
CA ASP A 185 -16.26 10.90 8.39
C ASP A 185 -15.41 12.14 8.09
N GLU A 186 -14.84 12.77 9.13
CA GLU A 186 -13.92 13.89 8.92
C GLU A 186 -12.50 13.42 8.55
N LEU A 187 -11.78 14.31 7.83
CA LEU A 187 -10.40 14.07 7.40
C LEU A 187 -9.48 13.89 8.61
N ILE A 188 -8.76 12.77 8.66
CA ILE A 188 -7.76 12.49 9.72
C ILE A 188 -6.37 12.19 9.16
N ALA A 189 -6.28 11.63 7.95
CA ALA A 189 -5.01 11.34 7.29
C ALA A 189 -5.06 11.80 5.82
N LEU A 190 -3.99 12.46 5.36
CA LEU A 190 -3.83 12.95 4.00
C LEU A 190 -2.60 12.31 3.37
N LEU A 191 -2.82 11.40 2.43
CA LEU A 191 -1.77 10.59 1.83
C LEU A 191 -1.51 11.02 0.38
N TYR A 192 -0.30 11.47 0.08
CA TYR A 192 0.05 11.90 -1.27
C TYR A 192 0.52 10.73 -2.13
N THR A 193 -0.12 10.57 -3.29
CA THR A 193 0.21 9.54 -4.29
C THR A 193 0.74 10.17 -5.57
N SER A 194 1.64 9.47 -6.28
CA SER A 194 2.12 9.91 -7.58
C SER A 194 0.98 9.86 -8.60
N GLY A 195 0.38 11.01 -8.88
CA GLY A 195 -0.72 11.16 -9.83
C GLY A 195 -0.34 10.79 -11.27
N THR A 196 -1.35 10.43 -12.06
CA THR A 196 -1.19 10.18 -13.51
C THR A 196 -0.76 11.44 -14.29
N THR A 197 -1.06 12.62 -13.75
CA THR A 197 -0.79 13.93 -14.34
C THR A 197 0.62 14.48 -14.05
N GLY A 198 1.41 13.81 -13.22
CA GLY A 198 2.81 14.18 -12.94
C GLY A 198 3.06 14.65 -11.51
N LEU A 199 2.21 15.50 -10.93
CA LEU A 199 2.34 15.96 -9.54
C LEU A 199 1.55 15.08 -8.57
N PRO A 200 2.02 14.92 -7.33
CA PRO A 200 1.33 14.16 -6.29
C PRO A 200 -0.07 14.72 -5.99
N LYS A 201 -1.03 13.81 -5.68
CA LYS A 201 -2.40 14.15 -5.26
C LYS A 201 -2.62 13.70 -3.83
N GLY A 202 -3.25 14.54 -3.03
CA GLY A 202 -3.60 14.20 -1.65
C GLY A 202 -4.89 13.38 -1.58
N VAL A 203 -4.79 12.13 -1.15
CA VAL A 203 -5.92 11.24 -0.88
C VAL A 203 -6.43 11.51 0.54
N MET A 204 -7.68 11.91 0.66
CA MET A 204 -8.32 12.23 1.95
C MET A 204 -8.91 10.98 2.58
N LEU A 205 -8.43 10.61 3.75
CA LEU A 205 -8.92 9.46 4.51
C LEU A 205 -9.54 9.91 5.85
N SER A 206 -10.72 9.37 6.13
CA SER A 206 -11.41 9.54 7.41
C SER A 206 -11.10 8.40 8.38
N SER A 207 -11.49 8.56 9.65
CA SER A 207 -11.44 7.45 10.62
C SER A 207 -12.27 6.26 10.15
N ARG A 208 -13.44 6.50 9.51
CA ARG A 208 -14.26 5.44 8.92
C ARG A 208 -13.46 4.63 7.90
N ASN A 209 -12.80 5.31 6.96
CA ASN A 209 -12.00 4.62 5.93
C ASN A 209 -10.88 3.77 6.55
N CYS A 210 -10.08 4.39 7.43
CA CYS A 210 -8.92 3.73 8.05
C CYS A 210 -9.34 2.54 8.94
N MET A 211 -10.33 2.72 9.81
CA MET A 211 -10.73 1.69 10.77
C MET A 211 -11.55 0.57 10.11
N THR A 212 -12.34 0.87 9.07
CA THR A 212 -12.98 -0.17 8.25
C THR A 212 -11.93 -1.06 7.60
N ASN A 213 -10.90 -0.47 6.98
CA ASN A 213 -9.85 -1.26 6.36
C ASN A 213 -8.99 -2.01 7.38
N ALA A 214 -8.72 -1.42 8.55
CA ALA A 214 -8.08 -2.13 9.66
C ALA A 214 -8.88 -3.36 10.09
N PHE A 215 -10.21 -3.25 10.22
CA PHE A 215 -11.08 -4.37 10.53
C PHE A 215 -11.09 -5.45 9.43
N GLN A 216 -11.12 -5.03 8.17
CA GLN A 216 -11.03 -5.93 7.00
C GLN A 216 -9.75 -6.75 7.04
N ILE A 217 -8.61 -6.12 7.35
CA ILE A 217 -7.31 -6.79 7.48
C ILE A 217 -7.30 -7.75 8.66
N VAL A 218 -7.75 -7.30 9.84
CA VAL A 218 -7.84 -8.15 11.05
C VAL A 218 -8.68 -9.39 10.78
N SER A 219 -9.85 -9.23 10.17
CA SER A 219 -10.78 -10.31 9.84
C SER A 219 -10.18 -11.30 8.85
N CYS A 220 -9.57 -10.75 7.78
CA CYS A 220 -8.98 -11.52 6.69
C CYS A 220 -7.75 -12.33 7.16
N MET A 221 -6.88 -11.71 7.94
CA MET A 221 -5.66 -12.33 8.47
C MET A 221 -5.89 -13.08 9.80
N GLN A 222 -7.08 -12.99 10.40
CA GLN A 222 -7.41 -13.52 11.72
C GLN A 222 -6.36 -13.15 12.77
N LEU A 223 -5.96 -11.87 12.80
CA LEU A 223 -4.92 -11.38 13.68
C LEU A 223 -5.29 -11.56 15.15
N HIS A 224 -4.33 -11.98 15.95
CA HIS A 224 -4.42 -12.09 17.40
C HIS A 224 -3.34 -11.25 18.06
N HIS A 225 -3.56 -10.74 19.29
CA HIS A 225 -2.63 -9.83 19.99
C HIS A 225 -1.22 -10.40 20.22
N THR A 226 -1.02 -11.71 20.05
CA THR A 226 0.29 -12.36 20.15
C THR A 226 1.10 -12.33 18.85
N GLU A 227 0.50 -11.86 17.74
CA GLU A 227 1.16 -11.85 16.45
C GLU A 227 2.24 -10.77 16.37
N ARG A 228 3.22 -11.05 15.53
CA ARG A 228 4.34 -10.13 15.24
C ARG A 228 4.42 -9.91 13.74
N ILE A 229 4.30 -8.66 13.34
CA ILE A 229 4.30 -8.28 11.93
C ILE A 229 5.63 -7.67 11.56
N LEU A 230 6.27 -8.15 10.48
CA LEU A 230 7.49 -7.57 9.95
C LEU A 230 7.17 -6.28 9.17
N GLY A 231 7.51 -5.14 9.74
CA GLY A 231 7.34 -3.80 9.15
C GLY A 231 8.56 -3.41 8.30
N VAL A 232 8.71 -4.01 7.13
CA VAL A 232 9.87 -3.80 6.24
C VAL A 232 9.61 -2.70 5.20
N LEU A 233 8.36 -2.47 4.83
CA LEU A 233 7.99 -1.45 3.86
C LEU A 233 7.89 -0.07 4.52
N PRO A 234 8.06 1.04 3.76
CA PRO A 234 7.99 2.39 4.30
C PRO A 234 6.64 2.69 4.97
N LEU A 235 6.68 3.22 6.21
CA LEU A 235 5.48 3.53 7.00
C LEU A 235 4.63 4.67 6.43
N PHE A 236 5.19 5.54 5.60
CA PHE A 236 4.42 6.58 4.93
C PHE A 236 3.47 6.03 3.85
N HIS A 237 3.69 4.79 3.37
CA HIS A 237 2.86 4.19 2.32
C HIS A 237 1.58 3.59 2.91
N SER A 238 0.44 3.79 2.23
CA SER A 238 -0.89 3.34 2.69
C SER A 238 -0.94 1.85 3.04
N PHE A 239 -0.26 0.99 2.29
CA PHE A 239 -0.19 -0.45 2.56
C PHE A 239 0.39 -0.73 3.97
N THR A 240 1.48 -0.06 4.32
CA THR A 240 2.11 -0.26 5.64
C THR A 240 1.34 0.45 6.74
N GLN A 241 0.70 1.59 6.45
CA GLN A 241 -0.16 2.23 7.43
C GLN A 241 -1.34 1.34 7.82
N SER A 242 -2.05 0.79 6.85
CA SER A 242 -3.20 -0.06 7.16
C SER A 242 -2.81 -1.33 7.91
N THR A 243 -1.70 -1.95 7.53
CA THR A 243 -1.26 -3.23 8.10
C THR A 243 -0.45 -3.07 9.39
N CYS A 244 0.51 -2.12 9.46
CA CYS A 244 1.43 -1.97 10.58
C CYS A 244 1.02 -0.85 11.55
N VAL A 245 0.32 0.20 11.09
CA VAL A 245 -0.04 1.33 11.96
C VAL A 245 -1.46 1.16 12.52
N TRP A 246 -2.45 0.77 11.70
CA TRP A 246 -3.85 0.71 12.15
C TRP A 246 -4.24 -0.69 12.64
N ALA A 247 -4.26 -1.70 11.75
CA ALA A 247 -4.77 -3.03 12.06
C ALA A 247 -3.98 -3.71 13.19
N VAL A 248 -2.65 -3.68 13.11
CA VAL A 248 -1.76 -4.33 14.08
C VAL A 248 -1.85 -3.69 15.45
N LEU A 249 -1.83 -2.35 15.52
CA LEU A 249 -1.93 -1.67 16.79
C LEU A 249 -3.33 -1.82 17.39
N PHE A 250 -4.39 -1.82 16.59
CA PHE A 250 -5.75 -2.07 17.09
C PHE A 250 -5.87 -3.43 17.79
N MET A 251 -5.18 -4.45 17.29
CA MET A 251 -5.16 -5.79 17.89
C MET A 251 -4.24 -5.95 19.09
N GLY A 252 -3.33 -5.00 19.35
CA GLY A 252 -2.31 -5.14 20.38
C GLY A 252 -1.15 -6.06 19.99
N CYS A 253 -0.93 -6.25 18.68
CA CYS A 253 0.17 -7.04 18.13
C CYS A 253 1.51 -6.26 18.20
N THR A 254 2.62 -6.93 17.93
CA THR A 254 3.95 -6.31 17.85
C THR A 254 4.31 -6.01 16.40
N VAL A 255 4.83 -4.82 16.12
CA VAL A 255 5.51 -4.53 14.85
C VAL A 255 7.02 -4.63 15.04
N VAL A 256 7.66 -5.47 14.23
CA VAL A 256 9.12 -5.58 14.15
C VAL A 256 9.58 -4.71 12.98
N LEU A 257 10.10 -3.53 13.27
CA LEU A 257 10.46 -2.52 12.29
C LEU A 257 11.82 -2.81 11.65
N VAL A 258 11.87 -2.64 10.34
CA VAL A 258 13.10 -2.61 9.56
C VAL A 258 13.34 -1.16 9.16
N PRO A 259 14.34 -0.47 9.70
CA PRO A 259 14.56 0.95 9.44
C PRO A 259 14.98 1.24 8.00
N LYS A 260 15.75 0.32 7.39
CA LYS A 260 16.18 0.40 5.98
C LYS A 260 16.13 -0.97 5.33
N ILE A 261 15.76 -1.04 4.05
CA ILE A 261 15.71 -2.30 3.28
C ILE A 261 17.15 -2.74 2.96
N GLU A 262 17.88 -3.16 3.99
CA GLU A 262 19.22 -3.72 3.92
C GLU A 262 19.23 -5.11 4.55
N ARG A 263 20.02 -6.03 3.98
CA ARG A 263 20.11 -7.42 4.44
C ARG A 263 20.31 -7.54 5.95
N ARG A 264 21.21 -6.74 6.54
CA ARG A 264 21.53 -6.78 7.98
C ARG A 264 20.32 -6.48 8.86
N TYR A 265 19.52 -5.47 8.50
CA TYR A 265 18.33 -5.07 9.27
C TYR A 265 17.19 -6.09 9.09
N ILE A 266 17.02 -6.63 7.88
CA ILE A 266 16.02 -7.68 7.63
C ILE A 266 16.35 -8.93 8.46
N LEU A 267 17.60 -9.41 8.41
CA LEU A 267 18.04 -10.58 9.18
C LEU A 267 17.94 -10.34 10.68
N GLY A 268 18.32 -9.14 11.16
CA GLY A 268 18.15 -8.76 12.57
C GLY A 268 16.69 -8.77 13.00
N ALA A 269 15.80 -8.22 12.20
CA ALA A 269 14.36 -8.20 12.46
C ALA A 269 13.76 -9.63 12.50
N LEU A 270 14.21 -10.54 11.63
CA LEU A 270 13.78 -11.93 11.61
C LEU A 270 14.12 -12.70 12.90
N GLN A 271 15.18 -12.30 13.63
CA GLN A 271 15.52 -12.90 14.94
C GLN A 271 14.42 -12.66 16.00
N HIS A 272 13.57 -11.64 15.82
CA HIS A 272 12.43 -11.38 16.68
C HIS A 272 11.21 -12.25 16.34
N LYS A 273 11.38 -13.25 15.47
CA LYS A 273 10.37 -14.26 15.12
C LYS A 273 9.04 -13.65 14.67
N PRO A 274 9.02 -12.82 13.60
CA PRO A 274 7.76 -12.33 13.05
C PRO A 274 6.90 -13.50 12.57
N THR A 275 5.58 -13.33 12.69
CA THR A 275 4.58 -14.33 12.28
C THR A 275 3.92 -13.98 10.95
N PHE A 276 3.99 -12.72 10.55
CA PHE A 276 3.51 -12.22 9.25
C PHE A 276 4.62 -11.43 8.55
N PHE A 277 4.79 -11.70 7.27
CA PHE A 277 5.74 -11.00 6.41
C PHE A 277 4.98 -10.37 5.24
N LEU A 278 4.89 -9.04 5.26
CA LEU A 278 4.26 -8.23 4.22
C LEU A 278 5.35 -7.56 3.39
N GLY A 279 5.33 -7.74 2.09
CA GLY A 279 6.37 -7.23 1.20
C GLY A 279 5.88 -6.89 -0.20
N ILE A 280 6.79 -6.39 -1.02
CA ILE A 280 6.58 -6.23 -2.47
C ILE A 280 7.24 -7.38 -3.23
N PRO A 281 6.86 -7.68 -4.47
CA PRO A 281 7.45 -8.77 -5.26
C PRO A 281 8.97 -8.74 -5.31
N ALA A 282 9.57 -7.56 -5.51
CA ALA A 282 11.03 -7.39 -5.57
C ALA A 282 11.72 -7.84 -4.27
N LEU A 283 11.12 -7.57 -3.11
CA LEU A 283 11.66 -8.02 -1.83
C LEU A 283 11.64 -9.55 -1.71
N PHE A 284 10.54 -10.20 -2.13
CA PHE A 284 10.47 -11.67 -2.14
C PHE A 284 11.47 -12.29 -3.10
N GLY A 285 11.74 -11.63 -4.25
CA GLY A 285 12.84 -12.01 -5.14
C GLY A 285 14.20 -11.97 -4.43
N LEU A 286 14.48 -10.90 -3.66
CA LEU A 286 15.72 -10.81 -2.85
C LEU A 286 15.77 -11.88 -1.75
N ILE A 287 14.66 -12.18 -1.08
CA ILE A 287 14.58 -13.22 -0.06
C ILE A 287 14.88 -14.60 -0.66
N CYS A 288 14.44 -14.89 -1.88
CA CYS A 288 14.78 -16.14 -2.57
C CYS A 288 16.30 -16.33 -2.76
N LEU A 289 17.06 -15.23 -2.91
CA LEU A 289 18.53 -15.28 -2.97
C LEU A 289 19.17 -15.53 -1.60
N MET A 290 18.44 -15.32 -0.51
CA MET A 290 18.88 -15.51 0.87
C MET A 290 18.49 -16.90 1.37
N LYS A 291 18.96 -17.98 0.71
CA LYS A 291 18.55 -19.39 0.88
C LYS A 291 18.32 -19.89 2.33
N ASN A 292 18.92 -19.25 3.32
CA ASN A 292 18.86 -19.63 4.73
C ASN A 292 18.27 -18.50 5.62
N ALA A 293 17.40 -17.65 5.09
CA ALA A 293 16.70 -16.67 5.91
C ALA A 293 15.84 -17.41 6.96
N PRO A 294 15.89 -17.02 8.26
CA PRO A 294 15.15 -17.70 9.33
C PRO A 294 13.67 -17.32 9.29
N LEU A 295 12.93 -17.94 8.38
CA LEU A 295 11.50 -17.66 8.13
C LEU A 295 10.55 -18.65 8.81
N ASP A 296 11.04 -19.57 9.66
CA ASP A 296 10.25 -20.65 10.27
C ASP A 296 9.08 -20.14 11.12
N SER A 297 9.24 -18.98 11.75
CA SER A 297 8.20 -18.37 12.56
C SER A 297 7.07 -17.72 11.74
N VAL A 298 7.33 -17.41 10.48
CA VAL A 298 6.38 -16.71 9.62
C VAL A 298 5.27 -17.66 9.18
N LYS A 299 4.04 -17.36 9.55
CA LYS A 299 2.85 -18.12 9.18
C LYS A 299 2.36 -17.78 7.78
N TYR A 300 2.38 -16.49 7.44
CA TYR A 300 1.84 -15.98 6.19
C TYR A 300 2.77 -14.96 5.54
N PHE A 301 2.90 -15.08 4.21
CA PHE A 301 3.65 -14.18 3.36
C PHE A 301 2.68 -13.50 2.39
N PHE A 302 2.68 -12.16 2.40
CA PHE A 302 1.81 -11.36 1.53
C PHE A 302 2.64 -10.46 0.63
N SER A 303 2.44 -10.61 -0.66
CA SER A 303 2.95 -9.69 -1.67
C SER A 303 1.85 -8.70 -2.05
N GLY A 304 2.16 -7.42 -2.08
CA GLY A 304 1.22 -6.38 -2.48
C GLY A 304 1.95 -5.16 -3.03
N GLY A 305 1.17 -4.16 -3.45
CA GLY A 305 1.70 -2.90 -3.95
C GLY A 305 2.20 -2.93 -5.39
N ASP A 306 2.46 -4.09 -5.98
CA ASP A 306 2.80 -4.28 -7.39
C ASP A 306 2.31 -5.64 -7.89
N ALA A 307 2.24 -5.83 -9.22
CA ALA A 307 1.92 -7.12 -9.80
C ALA A 307 2.95 -8.18 -9.39
N LEU A 308 2.47 -9.35 -8.92
CA LEU A 308 3.31 -10.46 -8.50
C LEU A 308 3.65 -11.35 -9.70
N PRO A 309 4.88 -11.31 -10.25
CA PRO A 309 5.28 -12.19 -11.34
C PRO A 309 5.28 -13.66 -10.91
N ASP A 310 4.77 -14.57 -11.75
CA ASP A 310 4.74 -16.01 -11.47
C ASP A 310 6.14 -16.56 -11.17
N ARG A 311 7.16 -16.05 -11.85
CA ARG A 311 8.55 -16.43 -11.58
C ARG A 311 8.95 -16.21 -10.13
N ILE A 312 8.58 -15.06 -9.54
CA ILE A 312 8.89 -14.76 -8.13
C ILE A 312 8.07 -15.65 -7.21
N ARG A 313 6.75 -15.79 -7.51
CA ARG A 313 5.85 -16.63 -6.73
C ARG A 313 6.34 -18.08 -6.72
N CYS A 314 6.56 -18.67 -7.89
CA CYS A 314 7.04 -20.07 -8.02
C CYS A 314 8.42 -20.27 -7.41
N ALA A 315 9.35 -19.33 -7.59
CA ALA A 315 10.68 -19.41 -6.97
C ALA A 315 10.59 -19.39 -5.44
N PHE A 316 9.76 -18.51 -4.87
CA PHE A 316 9.56 -18.42 -3.43
C PHE A 316 8.93 -19.71 -2.87
N GLU A 317 7.88 -20.22 -3.51
CA GLU A 317 7.17 -21.44 -3.11
C GLU A 317 8.09 -22.67 -3.22
N LEU A 318 8.94 -22.73 -4.25
CA LEU A 318 9.92 -23.82 -4.43
C LEU A 318 11.01 -23.78 -3.35
N VAL A 319 11.58 -22.60 -3.07
CA VAL A 319 12.72 -22.44 -2.13
C VAL A 319 12.26 -22.65 -0.68
N TYR A 320 11.14 -22.04 -0.30
CA TYR A 320 10.69 -22.05 1.11
C TYR A 320 9.55 -23.02 1.38
N ARG A 321 8.96 -23.65 0.35
CA ARG A 321 7.79 -24.54 0.44
C ARG A 321 6.65 -23.89 1.20
N ARG A 322 6.46 -22.62 0.98
CA ARG A 322 5.44 -21.77 1.62
C ARG A 322 4.73 -20.95 0.55
N LYS A 323 3.41 -20.78 0.69
CA LYS A 323 2.61 -19.97 -0.21
C LYS A 323 2.97 -18.50 -0.10
N LEU A 324 3.04 -17.81 -1.24
CA LEU A 324 3.11 -16.37 -1.34
C LEU A 324 1.75 -15.83 -1.76
N CYS A 325 0.99 -15.30 -0.78
CA CYS A 325 -0.32 -14.72 -1.01
C CYS A 325 -0.20 -13.38 -1.77
N ASN A 326 -1.14 -13.09 -2.66
CA ASN A 326 -1.18 -11.83 -3.40
C ASN A 326 -2.28 -10.93 -2.86
N GLY A 327 -1.95 -9.67 -2.55
CA GLY A 327 -2.86 -8.64 -2.08
C GLY A 327 -2.94 -7.47 -3.06
N TYR A 328 -4.13 -6.92 -3.25
CA TYR A 328 -4.38 -5.79 -4.13
C TYR A 328 -5.07 -4.66 -3.38
N GLY A 329 -4.66 -3.45 -3.73
CA GLY A 329 -5.26 -2.23 -3.21
C GLY A 329 -4.63 -0.97 -3.77
N LEU A 330 -5.24 0.15 -3.45
CA LEU A 330 -4.78 1.49 -3.80
C LEU A 330 -5.07 2.45 -2.65
N THR A 331 -4.30 3.52 -2.55
CA THR A 331 -4.42 4.49 -1.45
C THR A 331 -5.83 5.04 -1.34
N GLU A 332 -6.51 5.23 -2.47
CA GLU A 332 -7.89 5.67 -2.59
C GLU A 332 -8.93 4.70 -1.98
N ALA A 333 -8.49 3.50 -1.57
CA ALA A 333 -9.33 2.49 -0.89
C ALA A 333 -8.75 2.05 0.47
N SER A 334 -7.81 2.78 1.07
CA SER A 334 -7.29 2.71 2.46
C SER A 334 -6.43 1.49 2.89
N PRO A 335 -5.67 0.73 2.10
CA PRO A 335 -5.76 0.55 0.67
C PRO A 335 -6.37 -0.79 0.26
N VAL A 336 -6.56 -1.79 1.18
CA VAL A 336 -6.80 -3.19 0.83
C VAL A 336 -8.21 -3.38 0.26
N ILE A 337 -8.26 -3.96 -0.94
CA ILE A 337 -9.49 -4.26 -1.68
C ILE A 337 -9.72 -5.76 -1.77
N ALA A 338 -8.68 -6.54 -2.13
CA ALA A 338 -8.79 -7.97 -2.35
C ALA A 338 -7.52 -8.71 -1.95
N VAL A 339 -7.65 -9.97 -1.56
CA VAL A 339 -6.52 -10.84 -1.18
C VAL A 339 -6.77 -12.26 -1.68
N ASP A 340 -5.71 -12.91 -2.20
CA ASP A 340 -5.71 -14.30 -2.59
C ASP A 340 -5.08 -15.18 -1.50
N PHE A 341 -5.95 -15.82 -0.69
CA PHE A 341 -5.55 -16.74 0.38
C PHE A 341 -5.62 -18.21 -0.01
N GLU A 342 -6.32 -18.53 -1.11
CA GLU A 342 -6.62 -19.92 -1.44
C GLU A 342 -5.39 -20.68 -1.91
N ASP A 343 -5.23 -21.94 -1.45
CA ASP A 343 -4.10 -22.81 -1.82
C ASP A 343 -4.19 -23.33 -3.27
N GLU A 344 -5.33 -23.15 -3.92
CA GLU A 344 -5.49 -23.54 -5.32
C GLU A 344 -4.74 -22.63 -6.27
N ALA A 345 -4.03 -23.23 -7.23
CA ALA A 345 -3.42 -22.49 -8.31
C ALA A 345 -4.49 -21.67 -9.07
N GLY A 346 -4.32 -20.38 -9.09
CA GLY A 346 -5.18 -19.45 -9.83
C GLY A 346 -4.49 -18.97 -11.09
N PRO A 347 -5.22 -18.22 -11.94
CA PRO A 347 -4.61 -17.50 -13.06
C PRO A 347 -3.48 -16.59 -12.60
N THR A 348 -2.52 -16.35 -13.47
CA THR A 348 -1.49 -15.31 -13.30
C THR A 348 -2.17 -13.96 -12.99
N ASN A 349 -1.63 -13.21 -12.03
CA ASN A 349 -2.17 -11.93 -11.58
C ASN A 349 -3.55 -11.98 -10.90
N THR A 350 -3.98 -13.15 -10.40
CA THR A 350 -5.15 -13.18 -9.53
C THR A 350 -4.85 -12.39 -8.24
N ILE A 351 -5.81 -11.57 -7.84
CA ILE A 351 -5.79 -10.85 -6.57
C ILE A 351 -6.78 -11.45 -5.57
N GLY A 352 -7.32 -12.64 -5.91
CA GLY A 352 -8.26 -13.37 -5.07
C GLY A 352 -9.64 -12.72 -5.00
N ARG A 353 -10.19 -12.61 -3.80
CA ARG A 353 -11.55 -12.13 -3.55
C ARG A 353 -11.53 -10.81 -2.77
N PRO A 354 -12.57 -9.97 -2.94
CA PRO A 354 -12.72 -8.76 -2.14
C PRO A 354 -12.73 -9.07 -0.64
N VAL A 355 -12.11 -8.18 0.15
CA VAL A 355 -12.20 -8.23 1.60
C VAL A 355 -13.60 -7.88 2.09
N LEU A 356 -13.87 -8.17 3.34
CA LEU A 356 -15.17 -8.00 3.97
C LEU A 356 -15.75 -6.59 3.77
N GLY A 357 -16.99 -6.50 3.21
CA GLY A 357 -17.68 -5.22 3.01
C GLY A 357 -17.23 -4.42 1.78
N VAL A 358 -16.31 -4.95 0.96
CA VAL A 358 -15.96 -4.38 -0.33
C VAL A 358 -16.73 -5.07 -1.43
N SER A 359 -17.39 -4.30 -2.28
CA SER A 359 -18.03 -4.76 -3.52
C SER A 359 -17.14 -4.41 -4.70
N CYS A 360 -17.02 -5.33 -5.66
CA CYS A 360 -16.28 -5.14 -6.89
C CYS A 360 -17.17 -5.42 -8.10
N GLU A 361 -17.08 -4.58 -9.12
CA GLU A 361 -17.76 -4.75 -10.41
C GLU A 361 -16.76 -4.55 -11.55
N ILE A 362 -16.96 -5.27 -12.63
CA ILE A 362 -16.26 -5.03 -13.90
C ILE A 362 -17.23 -4.30 -14.82
N ARG A 363 -16.83 -3.14 -15.33
CA ARG A 363 -17.70 -2.29 -16.15
C ARG A 363 -17.09 -1.97 -17.50
N ASP A 364 -17.93 -1.82 -18.51
CA ASP A 364 -17.54 -1.30 -19.82
C ASP A 364 -17.37 0.23 -19.82
N ASP A 365 -17.01 0.80 -20.97
CA ASP A 365 -16.80 2.25 -21.15
C ASP A 365 -18.09 3.08 -20.97
N HIS A 366 -19.26 2.43 -21.00
CA HIS A 366 -20.57 3.04 -20.78
C HIS A 366 -21.04 2.90 -19.33
N GLY A 367 -20.24 2.25 -18.47
CA GLY A 367 -20.54 2.02 -17.05
C GLY A 367 -21.47 0.83 -16.79
N LYS A 368 -21.79 0.01 -17.81
CA LYS A 368 -22.59 -1.20 -17.67
C LYS A 368 -21.74 -2.32 -17.07
N VAL A 369 -22.31 -3.04 -16.11
CA VAL A 369 -21.65 -4.21 -15.50
C VAL A 369 -21.54 -5.33 -16.52
N LEU A 370 -20.33 -5.83 -16.68
CA LEU A 370 -19.98 -6.91 -17.59
C LEU A 370 -20.22 -8.29 -16.94
N PRO A 371 -20.56 -9.32 -17.73
CA PRO A 371 -20.65 -10.69 -17.24
C PRO A 371 -19.27 -11.24 -16.84
N GLN A 372 -19.31 -12.33 -16.08
CA GLN A 372 -18.13 -13.07 -15.65
C GLN A 372 -17.28 -13.53 -16.84
N GLY A 373 -15.96 -13.33 -16.77
CA GLY A 373 -14.99 -13.66 -17.82
C GLY A 373 -14.69 -12.51 -18.79
N GLU A 374 -15.51 -11.48 -18.83
CA GLU A 374 -15.25 -10.31 -19.69
C GLU A 374 -14.35 -9.29 -19.01
N ILE A 375 -13.44 -8.70 -19.80
CA ILE A 375 -12.47 -7.71 -19.31
C ILE A 375 -13.07 -6.31 -19.40
N GLY A 376 -12.98 -5.55 -18.32
CA GLY A 376 -13.39 -4.16 -18.25
C GLY A 376 -12.72 -3.41 -17.09
N ALA A 377 -13.16 -2.19 -16.83
CA ALA A 377 -12.68 -1.38 -15.73
C ALA A 377 -13.15 -1.95 -14.38
N LEU A 378 -12.22 -2.09 -13.43
CA LEU A 378 -12.50 -2.52 -12.07
C LEU A 378 -13.02 -1.34 -11.24
N TRP A 379 -14.27 -1.45 -10.78
CA TRP A 379 -14.92 -0.52 -9.89
C TRP A 379 -15.10 -1.13 -8.50
N VAL A 380 -14.87 -0.32 -7.46
CA VAL A 380 -14.96 -0.80 -6.07
C VAL A 380 -15.82 0.13 -5.22
N LYS A 381 -16.55 -0.45 -4.26
CA LYS A 381 -17.39 0.28 -3.31
C LYS A 381 -17.26 -0.32 -1.92
N GLY A 382 -17.13 0.54 -0.91
CA GLY A 382 -17.03 0.15 0.50
C GLY A 382 -16.71 1.35 1.38
N ASP A 383 -16.89 1.20 2.70
CA ASP A 383 -16.57 2.26 3.68
C ASP A 383 -15.07 2.55 3.77
N ASN A 384 -14.22 1.75 3.13
CA ASN A 384 -12.79 1.97 2.99
C ASN A 384 -12.43 2.90 1.82
N VAL A 385 -13.38 3.29 0.95
CA VAL A 385 -13.15 4.23 -0.16
C VAL A 385 -12.98 5.65 0.39
N MET A 386 -11.96 6.36 -0.09
CA MET A 386 -11.57 7.71 0.31
C MET A 386 -12.72 8.72 0.25
N LEU A 387 -12.58 9.85 0.97
CA LEU A 387 -13.47 11.01 0.84
C LEU A 387 -13.33 11.72 -0.52
N GLY A 388 -12.17 11.61 -1.15
CA GLY A 388 -11.83 12.25 -2.41
C GLY A 388 -10.39 12.74 -2.44
N TYR A 389 -10.03 13.49 -3.49
CA TYR A 389 -8.74 14.16 -3.59
C TYR A 389 -8.80 15.56 -2.99
N TYR A 390 -7.82 15.88 -2.14
CA TYR A 390 -7.70 17.18 -1.46
C TYR A 390 -7.55 18.30 -2.48
N ASN A 391 -8.31 19.39 -2.29
CA ASN A 391 -8.36 20.53 -3.21
C ASN A 391 -8.64 20.18 -4.69
N ALA A 392 -9.17 18.99 -5.00
CA ALA A 392 -9.37 18.53 -6.37
C ALA A 392 -10.76 17.87 -6.59
N PRO A 393 -11.87 18.60 -6.37
CA PRO A 393 -13.23 18.05 -6.47
C PRO A 393 -13.56 17.53 -7.88
N GLU A 394 -13.09 18.22 -8.94
CA GLU A 394 -13.31 17.76 -10.32
C GLU A 394 -12.61 16.42 -10.61
N GLN A 395 -11.42 16.23 -10.04
CA GLN A 395 -10.70 14.95 -10.19
C GLN A 395 -11.38 13.85 -9.38
N THR A 396 -11.91 14.18 -8.22
CA THR A 396 -12.71 13.27 -7.39
C THR A 396 -13.96 12.79 -8.16
N ALA A 397 -14.72 13.72 -8.75
CA ALA A 397 -15.91 13.40 -9.52
C ALA A 397 -15.64 12.53 -10.78
N LYS A 398 -14.41 12.55 -11.30
CA LYS A 398 -14.02 11.66 -12.41
C LYS A 398 -13.86 10.21 -11.99
N VAL A 399 -13.42 9.97 -10.75
CA VAL A 399 -13.09 8.63 -10.26
C VAL A 399 -14.13 8.06 -9.28
N ILE A 400 -14.92 8.90 -8.61
CA ILE A 400 -15.99 8.44 -7.70
C ILE A 400 -17.35 8.81 -8.30
N LYS A 401 -18.19 7.80 -8.56
CA LYS A 401 -19.55 7.97 -9.07
C LYS A 401 -20.50 7.08 -8.29
N ASP A 402 -21.52 7.64 -7.68
CA ASP A 402 -22.56 6.94 -6.89
C ASP A 402 -21.95 6.06 -5.77
N GLY A 403 -20.84 6.51 -5.18
CA GLY A 403 -20.09 5.78 -4.15
C GLY A 403 -19.21 4.65 -4.68
N TRP A 404 -19.09 4.49 -6.00
CA TRP A 404 -18.16 3.57 -6.65
C TRP A 404 -16.89 4.30 -7.07
N LEU A 405 -15.75 3.75 -6.74
CA LEU A 405 -14.42 4.21 -7.13
C LEU A 405 -13.97 3.45 -8.38
N ASP A 406 -13.67 4.17 -9.46
CA ASP A 406 -12.91 3.67 -10.60
C ASP A 406 -11.44 3.52 -10.20
N THR A 407 -10.94 2.29 -10.17
CA THR A 407 -9.54 2.02 -9.79
C THR A 407 -8.54 2.40 -10.88
N GLY A 408 -9.00 2.59 -12.11
CA GLY A 408 -8.18 2.76 -13.30
C GLY A 408 -7.45 1.48 -13.73
N ASP A 409 -7.75 0.34 -13.10
CA ASP A 409 -7.21 -0.97 -13.45
C ASP A 409 -8.23 -1.76 -14.26
N LEU A 410 -7.74 -2.56 -15.20
CA LEU A 410 -8.54 -3.48 -16.01
C LEU A 410 -8.48 -4.88 -15.41
N ALA A 411 -9.62 -5.54 -15.31
CA ALA A 411 -9.76 -6.84 -14.69
C ALA A 411 -10.90 -7.65 -15.29
N TYR A 412 -10.95 -8.93 -14.94
CA TYR A 412 -12.12 -9.77 -15.10
C TYR A 412 -12.34 -10.61 -13.85
N ILE A 413 -13.53 -11.18 -13.69
CA ILE A 413 -13.85 -12.15 -12.64
C ILE A 413 -13.84 -13.54 -13.27
N ASP A 414 -13.00 -14.43 -12.76
CA ASP A 414 -12.89 -15.81 -13.28
C ASP A 414 -14.07 -16.69 -12.89
N ALA A 415 -14.12 -17.93 -13.42
CA ALA A 415 -15.19 -18.89 -13.14
C ALA A 415 -15.30 -19.28 -11.64
N LYS A 416 -14.25 -19.09 -10.86
CA LYS A 416 -14.21 -19.32 -9.40
C LYS A 416 -14.62 -18.07 -8.61
N GLY A 417 -14.89 -16.92 -9.27
CA GLY A 417 -15.23 -15.64 -8.64
C GLY A 417 -14.03 -14.90 -8.08
N LYS A 418 -12.81 -15.22 -8.52
CA LYS A 418 -11.60 -14.47 -8.22
C LYS A 418 -11.41 -13.34 -9.22
N ILE A 419 -10.89 -12.22 -8.76
CA ILE A 419 -10.55 -11.06 -9.59
C ILE A 419 -9.13 -11.26 -10.15
N VAL A 420 -9.00 -11.06 -11.46
CA VAL A 420 -7.72 -11.16 -12.17
C VAL A 420 -7.41 -9.84 -12.84
N ILE A 421 -6.30 -9.20 -12.46
CA ILE A 421 -5.85 -7.93 -13.06
C ILE A 421 -5.19 -8.21 -14.41
N THR A 422 -5.60 -7.47 -15.44
CA THR A 422 -5.03 -7.59 -16.81
C THR A 422 -4.15 -6.40 -17.17
N GLY A 423 -4.24 -5.30 -16.45
CA GLY A 423 -3.40 -4.12 -16.68
C GLY A 423 -4.02 -2.82 -16.16
N ARG A 424 -3.51 -1.71 -16.68
CA ARG A 424 -4.05 -0.38 -16.41
C ARG A 424 -4.73 0.21 -17.62
N LEU A 425 -5.88 0.83 -17.43
CA LEU A 425 -6.63 1.47 -18.51
C LEU A 425 -5.78 2.49 -19.28
N LYS A 426 -5.01 3.32 -18.58
CA LYS A 426 -4.11 4.34 -19.17
C LYS A 426 -2.89 3.79 -19.91
N ASP A 427 -2.56 2.53 -19.69
CA ASP A 427 -1.41 1.86 -20.31
C ASP A 427 -1.86 0.93 -21.45
N LEU A 428 -3.18 0.81 -21.67
CA LEU A 428 -3.77 0.04 -22.76
C LEU A 428 -3.21 0.55 -24.08
N ILE A 429 -2.75 -0.37 -24.91
CA ILE A 429 -2.24 -0.10 -26.26
C ILE A 429 -3.35 -0.49 -27.24
N ILE A 430 -3.76 0.42 -28.10
CA ILE A 430 -4.81 0.17 -29.09
C ILE A 430 -4.15 0.06 -30.47
N ASN A 431 -4.10 -1.17 -31.00
CA ASN A 431 -3.55 -1.47 -32.32
C ASN A 431 -4.65 -1.93 -33.26
N LYS A 432 -4.93 -1.18 -34.33
CA LYS A 432 -5.98 -1.52 -35.33
C LYS A 432 -7.34 -1.89 -34.71
N GLY A 433 -7.69 -1.24 -33.58
CA GLY A 433 -8.92 -1.53 -32.85
C GLY A 433 -8.83 -2.70 -31.86
N PHE A 434 -7.71 -3.40 -31.79
CA PHE A 434 -7.47 -4.46 -30.80
C PHE A 434 -6.81 -3.90 -29.54
N ASN A 435 -7.34 -4.32 -28.40
CA ASN A 435 -6.78 -4.00 -27.11
C ASN A 435 -5.57 -4.90 -26.81
N ILE A 436 -4.42 -4.29 -26.54
CA ILE A 436 -3.20 -4.97 -26.10
C ILE A 436 -2.91 -4.54 -24.67
N TYR A 437 -2.83 -5.50 -23.77
CA TYR A 437 -2.55 -5.30 -22.35
C TYR A 437 -1.05 -5.45 -22.11
N PRO A 438 -0.28 -4.38 -21.80
CA PRO A 438 1.15 -4.46 -21.59
C PRO A 438 1.59 -5.49 -20.58
N GLN A 439 0.82 -5.69 -19.52
CA GLN A 439 1.10 -6.66 -18.47
C GLN A 439 1.18 -8.10 -18.98
N GLU A 440 0.35 -8.45 -19.97
CA GLU A 440 0.36 -9.78 -20.59
C GLU A 440 1.70 -10.06 -21.29
N ILE A 441 2.20 -9.05 -22.01
CA ILE A 441 3.50 -9.14 -22.70
C ILE A 441 4.64 -9.14 -21.69
N GLU A 442 4.60 -8.27 -20.68
CA GLU A 442 5.58 -8.18 -19.60
C GLU A 442 5.73 -9.51 -18.87
N ASN A 443 4.62 -10.19 -18.58
CA ASN A 443 4.64 -11.50 -17.93
C ASN A 443 5.32 -12.56 -18.79
N VAL A 444 5.06 -12.59 -20.10
CA VAL A 444 5.73 -13.51 -21.04
C VAL A 444 7.22 -13.22 -21.08
N LEU A 445 7.63 -11.96 -21.20
CA LEU A 445 9.05 -11.57 -21.22
C LEU A 445 9.75 -11.92 -19.90
N MET A 446 9.10 -11.68 -18.77
CA MET A 446 9.63 -12.00 -17.43
C MET A 446 9.75 -13.49 -17.18
N SER A 447 9.13 -14.38 -17.96
CA SER A 447 9.34 -15.83 -17.86
C SER A 447 10.71 -16.26 -18.40
N HIS A 448 11.35 -15.45 -19.25
CA HIS A 448 12.67 -15.77 -19.79
C HIS A 448 13.79 -15.60 -18.73
N PRO A 449 14.71 -16.57 -18.55
CA PRO A 449 15.73 -16.54 -17.49
C PRO A 449 16.67 -15.33 -17.51
N ALA A 450 16.98 -14.81 -18.71
CA ALA A 450 17.88 -13.67 -18.85
C ALA A 450 17.21 -12.31 -18.51
N VAL A 451 15.87 -12.25 -18.44
CA VAL A 451 15.14 -11.00 -18.20
C VAL A 451 15.08 -10.72 -16.70
N ILE A 452 15.60 -9.56 -16.30
CA ILE A 452 15.54 -9.06 -14.92
C ILE A 452 14.26 -8.27 -14.73
N ARG A 453 13.95 -7.33 -15.66
CA ARG A 453 12.75 -6.50 -15.67
C ARG A 453 12.29 -6.29 -17.10
N ALA A 454 10.97 -6.13 -17.29
CA ALA A 454 10.37 -5.77 -18.57
C ALA A 454 9.30 -4.71 -18.37
N GLY A 455 9.27 -3.71 -19.25
CA GLY A 455 8.23 -2.69 -19.30
C GLY A 455 7.78 -2.49 -20.74
N VAL A 456 6.47 -2.57 -21.00
CA VAL A 456 5.89 -2.43 -22.34
C VAL A 456 5.06 -1.17 -22.41
N VAL A 457 5.26 -0.40 -23.48
CA VAL A 457 4.55 0.86 -23.74
C VAL A 457 4.12 0.94 -25.21
N GLY A 458 3.05 1.68 -25.48
CA GLY A 458 2.61 1.99 -26.82
C GLY A 458 3.51 3.06 -27.46
N LYS A 459 3.84 2.85 -28.73
CA LYS A 459 4.47 3.82 -29.65
C LYS A 459 3.48 4.11 -30.77
N ALA A 460 3.21 5.38 -31.03
CA ALA A 460 2.33 5.77 -32.13
C ALA A 460 2.86 5.25 -33.47
N ALA A 461 1.93 4.73 -34.31
CA ALA A 461 2.21 4.21 -35.65
C ALA A 461 1.11 4.65 -36.61
N ASP A 462 1.48 5.33 -37.68
CA ASP A 462 0.64 6.18 -38.55
C ASP A 462 -0.74 5.60 -38.96
N MET A 463 -0.83 4.33 -39.32
CA MET A 463 -2.09 3.69 -39.76
C MET A 463 -2.58 2.61 -38.79
N GLU A 464 -1.86 2.33 -37.74
CA GLU A 464 -2.12 1.21 -36.85
C GLU A 464 -2.58 1.63 -35.44
N GLY A 465 -2.63 2.96 -35.17
CA GLY A 465 -2.85 3.52 -33.83
C GLY A 465 -1.58 3.44 -33.01
N GLU A 466 -1.45 2.48 -32.13
CA GLU A 466 -0.24 2.24 -31.34
C GLU A 466 0.29 0.81 -31.59
N VAL A 467 1.62 0.66 -31.47
CA VAL A 467 2.28 -0.65 -31.49
C VAL A 467 3.05 -0.87 -30.18
N PRO A 468 3.08 -2.10 -29.65
CA PRO A 468 3.80 -2.39 -28.43
C PRO A 468 5.31 -2.36 -28.65
N VAL A 469 6.02 -1.66 -27.76
CA VAL A 469 7.50 -1.61 -27.65
C VAL A 469 7.90 -2.12 -26.29
N ALA A 470 8.80 -3.11 -26.25
CA ALA A 470 9.28 -3.73 -25.03
C ALA A 470 10.66 -3.18 -24.63
N PHE A 471 10.77 -2.64 -23.43
CA PHE A 471 12.02 -2.33 -22.75
C PHE A 471 12.38 -3.49 -21.86
N VAL A 472 13.55 -4.09 -22.06
CA VAL A 472 13.96 -5.31 -21.37
C VAL A 472 15.33 -5.12 -20.71
N GLN A 473 15.35 -5.20 -19.38
CA GLN A 473 16.57 -5.17 -18.60
C GLN A 473 17.12 -6.59 -18.44
N VAL A 474 18.39 -6.76 -18.74
CA VAL A 474 19.12 -8.03 -18.63
C VAL A 474 20.45 -7.84 -17.91
N SER A 475 21.05 -8.92 -17.39
CA SER A 475 22.40 -8.86 -16.80
C SER A 475 23.49 -8.75 -17.88
N LYS A 476 23.24 -9.33 -19.05
CA LYS A 476 24.16 -9.33 -20.21
C LYS A 476 23.34 -9.36 -21.49
N VAL A 477 23.74 -8.56 -22.47
CA VAL A 477 23.14 -8.60 -23.81
C VAL A 477 23.87 -9.67 -24.62
N ASP A 478 23.16 -10.70 -25.00
CA ASP A 478 23.70 -11.76 -25.86
C ASP A 478 23.22 -11.58 -27.32
N PRO A 479 24.08 -11.83 -28.33
CA PRO A 479 23.65 -11.86 -29.71
C PRO A 479 22.51 -12.87 -29.93
N GLY A 480 21.40 -12.42 -30.53
CA GLY A 480 20.24 -13.27 -30.77
C GLY A 480 19.18 -13.26 -29.65
N LEU A 481 19.42 -12.60 -28.51
CA LEU A 481 18.44 -12.53 -27.42
C LEU A 481 17.12 -11.88 -27.88
N GLU A 482 17.16 -10.84 -28.70
CA GLU A 482 15.94 -10.23 -29.26
C GLU A 482 15.10 -11.26 -30.02
N LYS A 483 15.75 -12.05 -30.89
CA LYS A 483 15.05 -13.13 -31.63
C LYS A 483 14.42 -14.11 -30.67
N THR A 484 15.14 -14.57 -29.65
CA THR A 484 14.63 -15.51 -28.65
C THR A 484 13.43 -14.95 -27.88
N LEU A 485 13.47 -13.66 -27.47
CA LEU A 485 12.36 -13.02 -26.78
C LEU A 485 11.15 -12.82 -27.72
N ARG A 486 11.39 -12.51 -28.97
CA ARG A 486 10.36 -12.39 -30.00
C ARG A 486 9.68 -13.75 -30.26
N ASP A 487 10.48 -14.81 -30.42
CA ASP A 487 9.98 -16.17 -30.62
C ASP A 487 9.16 -16.63 -29.40
N LEU A 488 9.60 -16.31 -28.19
CA LEU A 488 8.89 -16.57 -26.95
C LEU A 488 7.51 -15.85 -26.93
N CYS A 489 7.50 -14.57 -27.33
CA CYS A 489 6.23 -13.82 -27.45
C CYS A 489 5.32 -14.43 -28.52
N MET A 490 5.84 -14.82 -29.69
CA MET A 490 5.05 -15.47 -30.76
C MET A 490 4.47 -16.81 -30.31
N GLN A 491 5.15 -17.53 -29.45
CA GLN A 491 4.69 -18.84 -28.94
C GLN A 491 3.51 -18.68 -27.95
N HIS A 492 3.48 -17.58 -27.17
CA HIS A 492 2.54 -17.42 -26.06
C HIS A 492 1.47 -16.33 -26.29
N LEU A 493 1.64 -15.46 -27.29
CA LEU A 493 0.78 -14.32 -27.55
C LEU A 493 0.23 -14.32 -28.98
N ALA A 494 -0.95 -13.71 -29.16
CA ALA A 494 -1.47 -13.43 -30.49
C ALA A 494 -0.51 -12.47 -31.25
N MET A 495 -0.39 -12.62 -32.56
CA MET A 495 0.60 -11.89 -33.39
C MET A 495 0.55 -10.36 -33.22
N TYR A 496 -0.63 -9.77 -33.06
CA TYR A 496 -0.80 -8.33 -32.87
C TYR A 496 -0.29 -7.82 -31.52
N LYS A 497 -0.10 -8.73 -30.53
CA LYS A 497 0.46 -8.42 -29.20
C LYS A 497 1.98 -8.51 -29.15
N VAL A 498 2.62 -9.15 -30.14
CA VAL A 498 4.06 -9.31 -30.15
C VAL A 498 4.73 -7.94 -30.30
N PRO A 499 5.69 -7.57 -29.41
CA PRO A 499 6.38 -6.28 -29.53
C PRO A 499 7.03 -6.08 -30.90
N ARG A 500 6.78 -4.92 -31.48
CA ARG A 500 7.36 -4.55 -32.78
C ARG A 500 8.86 -4.23 -32.62
N GLU A 501 9.21 -3.69 -31.46
CA GLU A 501 10.58 -3.26 -31.15
C GLU A 501 10.92 -3.76 -29.73
N PHE A 502 12.18 -4.23 -29.57
CA PHE A 502 12.75 -4.62 -28.28
C PHE A 502 13.96 -3.75 -27.99
N ILE A 503 13.91 -2.99 -26.90
CA ILE A 503 15.02 -2.16 -26.40
C ILE A 503 15.64 -2.91 -25.23
N ILE A 504 16.72 -3.65 -25.54
CA ILE A 504 17.41 -4.51 -24.57
C ILE A 504 18.58 -3.73 -23.96
N THR A 505 18.66 -3.69 -22.66
CA THR A 505 19.68 -2.91 -21.93
C THR A 505 20.18 -3.65 -20.68
N THR A 506 21.45 -3.38 -20.34
CA THR A 506 22.02 -3.78 -19.04
C THR A 506 21.85 -2.71 -17.97
N HIS A 507 21.45 -1.51 -18.35
CA HIS A 507 21.14 -0.44 -17.40
C HIS A 507 19.79 -0.68 -16.72
N GLU A 508 19.66 -0.23 -15.48
CA GLU A 508 18.38 -0.31 -14.78
C GLU A 508 17.30 0.51 -15.50
N LEU A 509 16.13 -0.10 -15.66
CA LEU A 509 14.96 0.62 -16.13
C LEU A 509 14.53 1.64 -15.08
N ALA A 510 14.06 2.81 -15.55
CA ALA A 510 13.55 3.85 -14.68
C ALA A 510 12.39 3.31 -13.82
N VAL A 511 12.46 3.58 -12.51
CA VAL A 511 11.45 3.19 -11.55
C VAL A 511 10.89 4.40 -10.80
N THR A 512 9.66 4.29 -10.35
CA THR A 512 9.04 5.25 -9.43
C THR A 512 9.66 5.16 -8.04
N ALA A 513 9.38 6.10 -7.16
CA ALA A 513 9.81 6.07 -5.76
C ALA A 513 9.35 4.81 -4.99
N THR A 514 8.34 4.11 -5.50
CA THR A 514 7.85 2.83 -4.94
C THR A 514 8.45 1.59 -5.61
N GLY A 515 9.44 1.77 -6.51
CA GLY A 515 10.15 0.68 -7.18
C GLY A 515 9.45 0.08 -8.41
N LYS A 516 8.29 0.63 -8.84
CA LYS A 516 7.58 0.21 -10.06
C LYS A 516 8.24 0.81 -11.30
N ILE A 517 8.18 0.10 -12.43
CA ILE A 517 8.66 0.64 -13.72
C ILE A 517 7.90 1.92 -14.06
N ASP A 518 8.67 3.00 -14.31
CA ASP A 518 8.10 4.28 -14.73
C ASP A 518 7.86 4.32 -16.25
N LYS A 519 6.67 3.86 -16.64
CA LYS A 519 6.26 3.84 -18.06
C LYS A 519 6.21 5.24 -18.70
N LYS A 520 6.10 6.32 -17.90
CA LYS A 520 6.17 7.69 -18.43
C LYS A 520 7.57 8.02 -18.95
N VAL A 521 8.60 7.59 -18.21
CA VAL A 521 10.00 7.76 -18.64
C VAL A 521 10.27 6.90 -19.87
N LEU A 522 9.79 5.65 -19.90
CA LEU A 522 9.96 4.78 -21.07
C LEU A 522 9.31 5.37 -22.32
N ARG A 523 8.08 5.90 -22.22
CA ARG A 523 7.41 6.59 -23.36
C ARG A 523 8.17 7.81 -23.86
N LYS A 524 8.86 8.54 -22.96
CA LYS A 524 9.70 9.70 -23.37
C LYS A 524 10.93 9.29 -24.18
N GLN A 525 11.45 8.08 -23.99
CA GLN A 525 12.59 7.55 -24.72
C GLN A 525 12.21 7.10 -26.16
N LEU A 526 10.91 6.98 -26.45
CA LEU A 526 10.40 6.63 -27.79
C LEU A 526 10.12 7.88 -28.68
N LYS A 527 10.21 9.07 -28.12
CA LYS A 527 10.09 10.34 -28.83
C LYS A 527 11.46 10.81 -29.30
#